data_255ccfeecdc47aa9b239d0829a3b9120
#
_entry.id   255ccfeecdc47aa9b239d0829a3b9120
#
_cell.length_a   1.000
_cell.length_b   1.000
_cell.length_c   1.000
_cell.angle_alpha   90.00
_cell.angle_beta   90.00
_cell.angle_gamma   90.00
#
_symmetry.space_group_name_H-M   'P 1'
#
loop_
_entity.id
_entity.type
_entity.pdbx_description
1 polymer ?
#
loop_
_entity_poly.entity_id
_entity_poly.type
_entity_poly.pdbx_seq_one_letter_code
_entity_poly.pdbx_strand_id
1 'polypeptide(L)'
;TSIDGNQEVKASWATGKVGMTGTSYNGTIPLAAATTGVAGLEAIIPIAPNTSYYHYYRSNGLVRHPGGYLGEDIDQLYDFIYSGAPEKREFCNKTIRDGLYPAKFDRKNGDYNDFWAERDLLTKIKGVKAATLLAHGQQDWNVMPEHSIRIYDALKKQGVPTQLYLLQGGHGGGTPPLEMRNRWFS
;
A
#
# COMPACT_ATOMS: atom_id res chain seq x y z
N THR A 1 -22.47 -12.47 11.32
CA THR A 1 -23.23 -13.75 11.33
C THR A 1 -22.49 -14.77 12.15
N SER A 2 -23.21 -15.74 12.74
CA SER A 2 -22.62 -16.93 13.37
C SER A 2 -21.82 -17.77 12.36
N ILE A 3 -21.00 -18.71 12.83
CA ILE A 3 -20.16 -19.56 11.97
C ILE A 3 -21.01 -20.36 10.96
N ASP A 4 -22.21 -20.78 11.36
CA ASP A 4 -23.17 -21.48 10.51
C ASP A 4 -24.02 -20.55 9.62
N GLY A 5 -23.84 -19.23 9.73
CA GLY A 5 -24.54 -18.23 8.93
C GLY A 5 -26.01 -18.00 9.26
N ASN A 6 -26.54 -18.73 10.24
CA ASN A 6 -27.99 -18.77 10.51
C ASN A 6 -28.48 -17.70 11.51
N GLN A 7 -27.57 -16.99 12.18
CA GLN A 7 -27.92 -15.98 13.17
C GLN A 7 -27.12 -14.69 12.93
N GLU A 8 -27.80 -13.57 13.12
CA GLU A 8 -27.11 -12.28 13.24
C GLU A 8 -26.48 -12.19 14.61
N VAL A 9 -25.14 -12.00 14.65
CA VAL A 9 -24.38 -11.83 15.88
C VAL A 9 -23.95 -10.37 16.01
N LYS A 10 -24.36 -9.72 17.10
CA LYS A 10 -23.89 -8.38 17.44
C LYS A 10 -22.61 -8.50 18.25
N ALA A 11 -21.53 -7.91 17.78
CA ALA A 11 -20.24 -7.84 18.49
C ALA A 11 -20.33 -6.81 19.64
N SER A 12 -21.07 -7.13 20.70
CA SER A 12 -21.30 -6.22 21.83
C SER A 12 -20.03 -5.88 22.63
N TRP A 13 -18.97 -6.64 22.43
CA TRP A 13 -17.63 -6.41 23.00
C TRP A 13 -16.79 -5.44 22.17
N ALA A 14 -17.18 -5.12 20.93
CA ALA A 14 -16.44 -4.23 20.05
C ALA A 14 -16.92 -2.78 20.21
N THR A 15 -15.99 -1.84 20.23
CA THR A 15 -16.30 -0.39 20.29
C THR A 15 -16.75 0.18 18.94
N GLY A 16 -16.64 -0.59 17.86
CA GLY A 16 -16.85 -0.13 16.50
C GLY A 16 -15.65 0.61 15.89
N LYS A 17 -14.58 0.78 16.66
CA LYS A 17 -13.32 1.38 16.21
C LYS A 17 -12.36 0.29 15.72
N VAL A 18 -11.68 0.56 14.62
CA VAL A 18 -10.74 -0.37 13.97
C VAL A 18 -9.39 0.32 13.81
N GLY A 19 -8.33 -0.41 14.17
CA GLY A 19 -6.96 -0.10 13.82
C GLY A 19 -6.42 -1.09 12.78
N MET A 20 -5.60 -0.63 11.84
CA MET A 20 -4.97 -1.50 10.85
C MET A 20 -3.45 -1.30 10.83
N THR A 21 -2.71 -2.38 10.66
CA THR A 21 -1.25 -2.35 10.48
C THR A 21 -0.81 -3.44 9.51
N GLY A 22 0.34 -3.25 8.90
CA GLY A 22 0.97 -4.23 8.03
C GLY A 22 2.23 -3.70 7.37
N THR A 23 3.03 -4.59 6.82
CA THR A 23 4.31 -4.27 6.19
C THR A 23 4.25 -4.49 4.69
N SER A 24 4.94 -3.65 3.90
CA SER A 24 5.04 -3.77 2.44
C SER A 24 3.65 -3.68 1.78
N TYR A 25 3.27 -4.65 0.98
CA TYR A 25 1.93 -4.75 0.38
C TYR A 25 0.82 -4.70 1.45
N ASN A 26 1.03 -5.41 2.58
CA ASN A 26 0.10 -5.37 3.71
C ASN A 26 0.11 -4.01 4.44
N GLY A 27 1.12 -3.17 4.24
CA GLY A 27 1.17 -1.78 4.69
C GLY A 27 0.44 -0.83 3.73
N THR A 28 0.39 -1.17 2.44
CA THR A 28 -0.41 -0.45 1.44
C THR A 28 -1.91 -0.57 1.71
N ILE A 29 -2.37 -1.75 2.15
CA ILE A 29 -3.81 -2.03 2.38
C ILE A 29 -4.44 -1.08 3.43
N PRO A 30 -3.87 -0.86 4.62
CA PRO A 30 -4.40 0.10 5.59
C PRO A 30 -4.54 1.51 5.03
N LEU A 31 -3.54 1.97 4.29
CA LEU A 31 -3.57 3.29 3.69
C LEU A 31 -4.61 3.38 2.56
N ALA A 32 -4.70 2.35 1.72
CA ALA A 32 -5.72 2.28 0.67
C ALA A 32 -7.13 2.28 1.27
N ALA A 33 -7.37 1.50 2.33
CA ALA A 33 -8.65 1.52 3.05
C ALA A 33 -8.95 2.91 3.63
N ALA A 34 -7.97 3.57 4.23
CA ALA A 34 -8.13 4.90 4.80
C ALA A 34 -8.49 5.95 3.73
N THR A 35 -7.98 5.83 2.50
CA THR A 35 -8.33 6.78 1.40
C THR A 35 -9.80 6.73 1.01
N THR A 36 -10.53 5.68 1.35
CA THR A 36 -11.99 5.58 1.11
C THR A 36 -12.81 6.38 2.11
N GLY A 37 -12.21 6.83 3.21
CA GLY A 37 -12.92 7.52 4.29
C GLY A 37 -13.87 6.61 5.07
N VAL A 38 -13.67 5.29 5.03
CA VAL A 38 -14.54 4.31 5.69
C VAL A 38 -14.73 4.62 7.17
N ALA A 39 -15.97 4.58 7.62
CA ALA A 39 -16.31 4.85 9.00
C ALA A 39 -15.75 3.77 9.95
N GLY A 40 -15.31 4.18 11.13
CA GLY A 40 -14.76 3.28 12.14
C GLY A 40 -13.27 2.99 12.01
N LEU A 41 -12.63 3.30 10.89
CA LEU A 41 -11.17 3.21 10.76
C LEU A 41 -10.52 4.45 11.40
N GLU A 42 -10.05 4.29 12.64
CA GLU A 42 -9.58 5.40 13.48
C GLU A 42 -8.06 5.59 13.44
N ALA A 43 -7.29 4.51 13.31
CA ALA A 43 -5.84 4.58 13.31
C ALA A 43 -5.20 3.53 12.38
N ILE A 44 -4.10 3.90 11.74
CA ILE A 44 -3.33 3.00 10.89
C ILE A 44 -1.83 3.11 11.14
N ILE A 45 -1.13 1.98 10.99
CA ILE A 45 0.34 1.92 11.05
C ILE A 45 0.85 1.23 9.76
N PRO A 46 0.95 1.95 8.64
CA PRO A 46 1.58 1.44 7.43
C PRO A 46 3.10 1.36 7.60
N ILE A 47 3.68 0.18 7.40
CA ILE A 47 5.13 -0.06 7.50
C ILE A 47 5.65 -0.35 6.10
N ALA A 48 6.59 0.44 5.62
CA ALA A 48 7.17 0.35 4.28
C ALA A 48 6.11 0.17 3.16
N PRO A 49 5.04 0.99 3.15
CA PRO A 49 3.94 0.83 2.20
C PRO A 49 4.38 1.22 0.79
N ASN A 50 4.01 0.43 -0.22
CA ASN A 50 3.99 0.91 -1.59
C ASN A 50 2.75 1.81 -1.79
N THR A 51 2.98 3.08 -2.04
CA THR A 51 1.92 4.10 -2.14
C THR A 51 1.66 4.57 -3.57
N SER A 52 2.53 4.19 -4.51
CA SER A 52 2.38 4.50 -5.92
C SER A 52 3.17 3.48 -6.75
N TYR A 53 2.48 2.74 -7.59
CA TYR A 53 3.15 1.80 -8.48
C TYR A 53 4.01 2.50 -9.54
N TYR A 54 3.67 3.73 -9.91
CA TYR A 54 4.54 4.54 -10.76
C TYR A 54 5.89 4.77 -10.10
N HIS A 55 5.93 5.33 -8.91
CA HIS A 55 7.18 5.60 -8.19
C HIS A 55 7.91 4.32 -7.77
N TYR A 56 7.23 3.20 -7.71
CA TYR A 56 7.85 1.91 -7.45
C TYR A 56 8.68 1.41 -8.62
N TYR A 57 8.24 1.65 -9.86
CA TYR A 57 8.89 1.19 -11.09
C TYR A 57 9.56 2.28 -11.92
N ARG A 58 9.29 3.54 -11.64
CA ARG A 58 9.80 4.67 -12.42
C ARG A 58 10.64 5.61 -11.54
N SER A 59 11.72 6.11 -12.11
CA SER A 59 12.55 7.16 -11.52
C SER A 59 12.78 8.21 -12.59
N ASN A 60 12.13 9.36 -12.47
CA ASN A 60 12.17 10.44 -13.46
C ASN A 60 11.87 9.98 -14.90
N GLY A 61 10.86 9.13 -15.07
CA GLY A 61 10.47 8.54 -16.37
C GLY A 61 11.28 7.32 -16.79
N LEU A 62 12.37 6.99 -16.11
CA LEU A 62 13.14 5.78 -16.38
C LEU A 62 12.54 4.57 -15.68
N VAL A 63 12.48 3.43 -16.37
CA VAL A 63 12.08 2.17 -15.76
C VAL A 63 13.18 1.73 -14.78
N ARG A 64 12.77 1.46 -13.56
CA ARG A 64 13.63 0.99 -12.46
C ARG A 64 13.06 -0.29 -11.88
N HIS A 65 13.81 -1.36 -11.83
CA HIS A 65 13.33 -2.54 -11.13
C HIS A 65 13.64 -2.43 -9.62
N PRO A 66 12.66 -2.76 -8.75
CA PRO A 66 12.82 -2.64 -7.30
C PRO A 66 13.48 -3.86 -6.65
N GLY A 67 14.47 -4.44 -7.32
CA GLY A 67 15.19 -5.62 -6.87
C GLY A 67 14.95 -6.86 -7.72
N GLY A 68 15.97 -7.71 -7.79
CA GLY A 68 16.13 -8.74 -8.81
C GLY A 68 14.95 -9.69 -9.04
N TYR A 69 14.26 -10.13 -7.98
CA TYR A 69 13.19 -11.13 -8.14
C TYR A 69 11.80 -10.53 -8.41
N LEU A 70 11.62 -9.23 -8.26
CA LEU A 70 10.34 -8.55 -8.47
C LEU A 70 10.11 -8.11 -9.91
N GLY A 71 11.08 -8.41 -10.79
CA GLY A 71 11.00 -8.08 -12.20
C GLY A 71 11.24 -6.60 -12.51
N GLU A 72 11.15 -6.27 -13.77
CA GLU A 72 11.52 -4.96 -14.30
C GLU A 72 10.33 -3.99 -14.37
N ASP A 73 9.09 -4.49 -14.24
CA ASP A 73 7.89 -3.67 -14.35
C ASP A 73 6.67 -4.35 -13.71
N ILE A 74 5.54 -3.66 -13.68
CA ILE A 74 4.31 -4.09 -13.00
C ILE A 74 3.75 -5.42 -13.56
N ASP A 75 3.95 -5.71 -14.82
CA ASP A 75 3.55 -6.99 -15.43
C ASP A 75 4.33 -8.18 -14.85
N GLN A 76 5.60 -7.98 -14.52
CA GLN A 76 6.43 -8.99 -13.88
C GLN A 76 6.00 -9.21 -12.41
N LEU A 77 5.69 -8.12 -11.70
CA LEU A 77 5.13 -8.23 -10.35
C LEU A 77 3.78 -8.97 -10.37
N TYR A 78 2.95 -8.69 -11.36
CA TYR A 78 1.67 -9.39 -11.55
C TYR A 78 1.87 -10.90 -11.72
N ASP A 79 2.81 -11.30 -12.57
CA ASP A 79 3.13 -12.72 -12.80
C ASP A 79 3.62 -13.41 -11.53
N PHE A 80 4.49 -12.73 -10.77
CA PHE A 80 5.00 -13.22 -9.48
C PHE A 80 3.90 -13.41 -8.43
N ILE A 81 3.00 -12.45 -8.30
CA ILE A 81 1.93 -12.47 -7.29
C ILE A 81 0.81 -13.45 -7.70
N TYR A 82 0.50 -13.53 -8.99
CA TYR A 82 -0.59 -14.33 -9.51
C TYR A 82 -0.23 -15.81 -9.64
N SER A 83 0.19 -16.41 -8.54
CA SER A 83 0.56 -17.84 -8.47
C SER A 83 -0.53 -18.75 -7.90
N GLY A 84 -1.61 -18.17 -7.37
CA GLY A 84 -2.52 -18.88 -6.47
C GLY A 84 -3.73 -19.58 -7.11
N ALA A 85 -4.04 -19.35 -8.39
CA ALA A 85 -5.20 -19.95 -9.06
C ALA A 85 -4.81 -20.48 -10.45
N PRO A 86 -4.22 -21.69 -10.52
CA PRO A 86 -3.70 -22.24 -11.77
C PRO A 86 -4.72 -22.28 -12.91
N GLU A 87 -5.98 -22.56 -12.61
CA GLU A 87 -7.07 -22.66 -13.58
C GLU A 87 -7.45 -21.29 -14.21
N LYS A 88 -7.09 -20.18 -13.58
CA LYS A 88 -7.32 -18.83 -14.10
C LYS A 88 -6.09 -18.21 -14.74
N ARG A 89 -4.93 -18.83 -14.57
CA ARG A 89 -3.64 -18.25 -14.96
C ARG A 89 -3.59 -17.90 -16.45
N GLU A 90 -4.03 -18.80 -17.31
CA GLU A 90 -4.00 -18.56 -18.75
C GLU A 90 -4.86 -17.34 -19.15
N PHE A 91 -6.09 -17.27 -18.64
CA PHE A 91 -6.97 -16.13 -18.89
C PHE A 91 -6.37 -14.82 -18.35
N CYS A 92 -5.89 -14.81 -17.13
CA CYS A 92 -5.34 -13.61 -16.51
C CYS A 92 -4.03 -13.16 -17.16
N ASN A 93 -3.15 -14.08 -17.52
CA ASN A 93 -1.93 -13.74 -18.23
C ASN A 93 -2.26 -13.10 -19.59
N LYS A 94 -3.11 -13.72 -20.38
CA LYS A 94 -3.49 -13.23 -21.71
C LYS A 94 -4.26 -11.90 -21.64
N THR A 95 -5.20 -11.78 -20.71
CA THR A 95 -6.10 -10.62 -20.65
C THR A 95 -5.47 -9.43 -19.93
N ILE A 96 -4.73 -9.67 -18.84
CA ILE A 96 -4.23 -8.61 -17.95
C ILE A 96 -2.75 -8.35 -18.21
N ARG A 97 -1.89 -9.35 -17.98
CA ARG A 97 -0.44 -9.18 -18.11
C ARG A 97 -0.02 -8.79 -19.51
N ASP A 98 -0.46 -9.56 -20.51
CA ASP A 98 0.00 -9.44 -21.91
C ASP A 98 -0.92 -8.51 -22.73
N GLY A 99 -2.15 -8.27 -22.27
CA GLY A 99 -3.13 -7.43 -22.95
C GLY A 99 -3.28 -6.03 -22.34
N LEU A 100 -3.89 -5.95 -21.15
CA LEU A 100 -4.23 -4.68 -20.52
C LEU A 100 -2.99 -3.85 -20.16
N TYR A 101 -1.99 -4.47 -19.54
CA TYR A 101 -0.83 -3.75 -19.02
C TYR A 101 0.00 -3.10 -20.13
N PRO A 102 0.49 -3.84 -21.14
CA PRO A 102 1.30 -3.25 -22.21
C PRO A 102 0.60 -2.11 -22.97
N ALA A 103 -0.73 -2.19 -23.05
CA ALA A 103 -1.54 -1.15 -23.70
C ALA A 103 -1.65 0.14 -22.87
N LYS A 104 -1.40 0.10 -21.54
CA LYS A 104 -1.73 1.19 -20.64
C LYS A 104 -0.58 1.78 -19.85
N PHE A 105 0.46 1.01 -19.50
CA PHE A 105 1.47 1.50 -18.56
C PHE A 105 2.65 2.26 -19.20
N ASP A 106 2.65 2.40 -20.53
CA ASP A 106 3.64 3.16 -21.30
C ASP A 106 5.11 2.86 -20.95
N ARG A 107 5.55 1.64 -21.23
CA ARG A 107 6.96 1.27 -21.03
C ARG A 107 7.92 2.07 -21.93
N LYS A 108 7.46 2.51 -23.10
CA LYS A 108 8.31 3.16 -24.10
C LYS A 108 8.77 4.54 -23.67
N ASN A 109 7.85 5.36 -23.17
CA ASN A 109 8.14 6.74 -22.78
C ASN A 109 8.34 6.89 -21.27
N GLY A 110 7.77 5.98 -20.48
CA GLY A 110 7.84 6.03 -19.01
C GLY A 110 6.95 7.10 -18.37
N ASP A 111 5.97 7.63 -19.11
CA ASP A 111 5.14 8.73 -18.66
C ASP A 111 4.11 8.32 -17.60
N TYR A 112 3.84 9.26 -16.69
CA TYR A 112 2.74 9.16 -15.74
C TYR A 112 1.42 9.43 -16.47
N ASN A 113 0.49 8.48 -16.37
CA ASN A 113 -0.81 8.56 -17.03
C ASN A 113 -1.94 8.04 -16.10
N ASP A 114 -3.16 7.95 -16.60
CA ASP A 114 -4.33 7.53 -15.83
C ASP A 114 -4.19 6.13 -15.23
N PHE A 115 -3.52 5.21 -15.92
CA PHE A 115 -3.24 3.88 -15.40
C PHE A 115 -2.45 3.93 -14.09
N TRP A 116 -1.44 4.80 -14.03
CA TRP A 116 -0.62 5.00 -12.83
C TRP A 116 -1.34 5.83 -11.77
N ALA A 117 -2.12 6.84 -12.19
CA ALA A 117 -2.89 7.68 -11.27
C ALA A 117 -3.92 6.89 -10.47
N GLU A 118 -4.58 5.91 -11.08
CA GLU A 118 -5.49 4.98 -10.40
C GLU A 118 -4.81 4.15 -9.31
N ARG A 119 -3.50 3.94 -9.43
CA ARG A 119 -2.64 3.13 -8.56
C ARG A 119 -1.70 3.98 -7.69
N ASP A 120 -2.01 5.26 -7.54
CA ASP A 120 -1.30 6.20 -6.69
C ASP A 120 -2.22 6.69 -5.56
N LEU A 121 -1.93 6.28 -4.34
CA LEU A 121 -2.76 6.63 -3.17
C LEU A 121 -2.70 8.12 -2.83
N LEU A 122 -1.67 8.84 -3.28
CA LEU A 122 -1.57 10.28 -3.07
C LEU A 122 -2.69 11.05 -3.78
N THR A 123 -3.19 10.55 -4.91
CA THR A 123 -4.33 11.14 -5.64
C THR A 123 -5.64 11.08 -4.84
N LYS A 124 -5.73 10.15 -3.89
CA LYS A 124 -6.92 9.89 -3.06
C LYS A 124 -6.70 10.29 -1.59
N ILE A 125 -5.60 10.95 -1.28
CA ILE A 125 -5.15 11.21 0.10
C ILE A 125 -6.17 12.03 0.92
N LYS A 126 -6.97 12.85 0.26
CA LYS A 126 -8.02 13.68 0.90
C LYS A 126 -9.06 12.85 1.66
N GLY A 127 -9.24 11.58 1.32
CA GLY A 127 -10.15 10.68 2.02
C GLY A 127 -9.65 10.21 3.38
N VAL A 128 -8.35 10.31 3.64
CA VAL A 128 -7.76 9.81 4.89
C VAL A 128 -8.13 10.70 6.06
N LYS A 129 -8.77 10.09 7.06
CA LYS A 129 -9.12 10.70 8.36
C LYS A 129 -8.43 10.01 9.52
N ALA A 130 -8.10 8.74 9.35
CA ALA A 130 -7.47 7.90 10.37
C ALA A 130 -6.10 8.46 10.79
N ALA A 131 -5.84 8.48 12.09
CA ALA A 131 -4.52 8.81 12.63
C ALA A 131 -3.48 7.85 12.03
N THR A 132 -2.39 8.39 11.46
CA THR A 132 -1.46 7.61 10.64
C THR A 132 -0.02 7.66 11.19
N LEU A 133 0.49 6.51 11.64
CA LEU A 133 1.91 6.33 11.98
C LEU A 133 2.60 5.61 10.82
N LEU A 134 3.31 6.36 9.98
CA LEU A 134 4.14 5.78 8.91
C LEU A 134 5.48 5.33 9.47
N ALA A 135 5.90 4.11 9.14
CA ALA A 135 7.20 3.59 9.51
C ALA A 135 7.98 3.10 8.29
N HIS A 136 9.28 3.39 8.22
CA HIS A 136 10.10 3.01 7.06
C HIS A 136 11.58 2.85 7.42
N GLY A 137 12.20 1.82 6.87
CA GLY A 137 13.64 1.65 6.92
C GLY A 137 14.33 2.56 5.90
N GLN A 138 15.31 3.35 6.34
CA GLN A 138 16.02 4.29 5.46
C GLN A 138 16.86 3.61 4.38
N GLN A 139 17.19 2.33 4.56
CA GLN A 139 17.95 1.51 3.62
C GLN A 139 17.04 0.58 2.81
N ASP A 140 15.75 0.88 2.74
CA ASP A 140 14.81 0.12 1.93
C ASP A 140 15.04 0.43 0.44
N TRP A 141 15.68 -0.50 -0.26
CA TRP A 141 15.95 -0.42 -1.68
C TRP A 141 14.81 -1.01 -2.53
N ASN A 142 13.88 -1.72 -1.92
CA ASN A 142 12.70 -2.27 -2.59
C ASN A 142 11.59 -1.22 -2.71
N VAL A 143 10.97 -0.86 -1.60
CA VAL A 143 10.05 0.28 -1.53
C VAL A 143 10.80 1.46 -0.93
N MET A 144 11.14 2.45 -1.73
CA MET A 144 11.92 3.59 -1.27
C MET A 144 11.21 4.38 -0.17
N PRO A 145 11.93 4.90 0.84
CA PRO A 145 11.35 5.71 1.93
C PRO A 145 10.51 6.90 1.44
N GLU A 146 10.78 7.38 0.24
CA GLU A 146 9.99 8.42 -0.44
C GLU A 146 8.49 8.14 -0.42
N HIS A 147 8.09 6.86 -0.55
CA HIS A 147 6.68 6.47 -0.50
C HIS A 147 6.00 6.92 0.80
N SER A 148 6.65 6.70 1.95
CA SER A 148 6.13 7.16 3.24
C SER A 148 6.25 8.66 3.43
N ILE A 149 7.34 9.27 3.00
CA ILE A 149 7.58 10.71 3.15
C ILE A 149 6.51 11.52 2.41
N ARG A 150 6.20 11.18 1.16
CA ARG A 150 5.17 11.86 0.35
C ARG A 150 3.80 11.82 1.01
N ILE A 151 3.41 10.68 1.56
CA ILE A 151 2.14 10.54 2.28
C ILE A 151 2.17 11.34 3.60
N TYR A 152 3.26 11.26 4.36
CA TYR A 152 3.42 12.03 5.58
C TYR A 152 3.24 13.53 5.33
N ASP A 153 3.93 14.09 4.35
CA ASP A 153 3.84 15.51 4.02
C ASP A 153 2.42 15.92 3.60
N ALA A 154 1.74 15.07 2.82
CA ALA A 154 0.39 15.34 2.39
C ALA A 154 -0.62 15.32 3.56
N LEU A 155 -0.53 14.32 4.45
CA LEU A 155 -1.39 14.21 5.62
C LEU A 155 -1.13 15.33 6.63
N LYS A 156 0.13 15.73 6.83
CA LYS A 156 0.48 16.90 7.67
C LYS A 156 -0.13 18.18 7.15
N LYS A 157 -0.06 18.42 5.84
CA LYS A 157 -0.70 19.61 5.20
C LYS A 157 -2.23 19.58 5.35
N GLN A 158 -2.81 18.39 5.43
CA GLN A 158 -4.25 18.16 5.58
C GLN A 158 -4.70 18.30 7.05
N GLY A 159 -3.78 18.35 8.01
CA GLY A 159 -4.08 18.41 9.45
C GLY A 159 -4.47 17.07 10.08
N VAL A 160 -4.26 15.96 9.39
CA VAL A 160 -4.48 14.60 9.93
C VAL A 160 -3.40 14.31 10.97
N PRO A 161 -3.75 13.76 12.15
CA PRO A 161 -2.77 13.30 13.13
C PRO A 161 -1.80 12.31 12.49
N THR A 162 -0.54 12.70 12.32
CA THR A 162 0.41 11.90 11.56
C THR A 162 1.81 11.95 12.18
N GLN A 163 2.45 10.80 12.30
CA GLN A 163 3.85 10.66 12.66
C GLN A 163 4.61 9.88 11.60
N LEU A 164 5.91 10.15 11.46
CA LEU A 164 6.82 9.42 10.61
C LEU A 164 7.95 8.85 11.48
N TYR A 165 8.09 7.53 11.46
CA TYR A 165 9.13 6.80 12.16
C TYR A 165 10.13 6.24 11.15
N LEU A 166 11.28 6.88 11.03
CA LEU A 166 12.38 6.43 10.17
C LEU A 166 13.45 5.75 11.04
N LEU A 167 13.95 4.64 10.58
CA LEU A 167 14.99 3.90 11.27
C LEU A 167 16.01 3.34 10.29
N GLN A 168 17.17 2.96 10.80
CA GLN A 168 18.14 2.19 10.01
C GLN A 168 17.59 0.79 9.78
N GLY A 169 17.63 0.33 8.54
CA GLY A 169 17.15 -0.99 8.13
C GLY A 169 16.63 -0.99 6.71
N GLY A 170 16.57 -2.17 6.13
CA GLY A 170 16.03 -2.43 4.80
C GLY A 170 14.53 -2.69 4.81
N HIS A 171 14.06 -3.31 3.72
CA HIS A 171 12.66 -3.68 3.56
C HIS A 171 12.21 -4.68 4.63
N GLY A 172 11.19 -4.35 5.38
CA GLY A 172 10.71 -5.17 6.50
C GLY A 172 11.39 -4.91 7.85
N GLY A 173 12.49 -4.14 7.89
CA GLY A 173 13.20 -3.77 9.13
C GLY A 173 12.61 -2.54 9.85
N GLY A 174 11.51 -2.01 9.36
CA GLY A 174 10.93 -0.74 9.80
C GLY A 174 9.83 -0.81 10.85
N THR A 175 9.66 -1.94 11.54
CA THR A 175 8.56 -2.10 12.50
C THR A 175 8.78 -1.24 13.74
N PRO A 176 7.86 -0.32 14.10
CA PRO A 176 7.95 0.45 15.32
C PRO A 176 7.89 -0.44 16.57
N PRO A 177 8.54 -0.06 17.68
CA PRO A 177 8.45 -0.78 18.94
C PRO A 177 7.01 -1.04 19.37
N LEU A 178 6.77 -2.16 20.06
CA LEU A 178 5.43 -2.55 20.50
C LEU A 178 4.74 -1.46 21.34
N GLU A 179 5.49 -0.82 22.22
CA GLU A 179 4.98 0.29 23.04
C GLU A 179 4.46 1.45 22.19
N MET A 180 5.20 1.85 21.14
CA MET A 180 4.78 2.91 20.22
C MET A 180 3.50 2.52 19.47
N ARG A 181 3.41 1.27 19.03
CA ARG A 181 2.21 0.76 18.33
C ARG A 181 1.00 0.73 19.26
N ASN A 182 1.18 0.26 20.50
CA ASN A 182 0.11 0.24 21.50
C ASN A 182 -0.39 1.65 21.80
N ARG A 183 0.51 2.60 22.02
CA ARG A 183 0.12 4.01 22.24
C ARG A 183 -0.61 4.62 21.05
N TRP A 184 -0.29 4.16 19.82
CA TRP A 184 -0.95 4.67 18.63
C TRP A 184 -2.38 4.17 18.49
N PHE A 185 -2.65 2.95 18.96
CA PHE A 185 -3.98 2.34 18.91
C PHE A 185 -4.81 2.55 20.19
N SER A 186 -4.29 3.23 21.22
CA SER A 186 -5.01 3.58 22.43
C SER A 186 -5.77 4.89 22.29
#